data_1db55c2218bd0dc6e69c81a07475ac5e
#
_entry.id   1db55c2218bd0dc6e69c81a07475ac5e
#
_cell.length_a   1.000
_cell.length_b   1.000
_cell.length_c   1.000
_cell.angle_alpha   90.00
_cell.angle_beta   90.00
_cell.angle_gamma   90.00
#
_symmetry.space_group_name_H-M   'P 1'
#
loop_
_entity.id
_entity.type
_entity.pdbx_description
1 polymer ?
#
loop_
_entity_poly.entity_id
_entity_poly.type
_entity_poly.pdbx_seq_one_letter_code
_entity_poly.pdbx_strand_id
1 'polypeptide(L)'
;ILGPLTNPAKPEYFLLGVYDEYLVEPLAKVLASLGVKRAAVVYGQARLDEISPVGPTTICELRDGYYRTTVIRPEDFGMTSGNKEELVGGVPEVNAQITRDILSGKAQGTRRNAVLLNAGTALFTAGRAETIADGIQLAARMIDSGKAMETLEKCIAVSNQ
;
A
#
# COMPACT_ATOMS: atom_id res chain seq x y z
N ILE A 1 -3.18 -14.09 -8.93
CA ILE A 1 -2.22 -13.47 -9.85
C ILE A 1 -2.92 -12.86 -11.07
N LEU A 2 -3.87 -13.57 -11.71
CA LEU A 2 -4.49 -13.08 -12.96
C LEU A 2 -5.44 -11.90 -12.75
N GLY A 3 -6.19 -11.84 -11.65
CA GLY A 3 -7.19 -10.81 -11.40
C GLY A 3 -6.68 -9.38 -11.57
N PRO A 4 -5.60 -8.97 -10.89
CA PRO A 4 -5.03 -7.63 -11.07
C PRO A 4 -4.55 -7.35 -12.50
N LEU A 5 -4.02 -8.37 -13.19
CA LEU A 5 -3.45 -8.22 -14.55
C LEU A 5 -4.52 -8.12 -15.65
N THR A 6 -5.75 -8.57 -15.38
CA THR A 6 -6.87 -8.58 -16.33
C THR A 6 -7.91 -7.51 -16.03
N ASN A 7 -7.57 -6.49 -15.23
CA ASN A 7 -8.49 -5.42 -14.83
C ASN A 7 -8.98 -4.66 -16.09
N PRO A 8 -10.31 -4.66 -16.38
CA PRO A 8 -10.86 -4.02 -17.57
C PRO A 8 -10.68 -2.50 -17.56
N ALA A 9 -10.49 -1.88 -16.40
CA ALA A 9 -10.22 -0.45 -16.27
C ALA A 9 -8.84 -0.04 -16.80
N LYS A 10 -7.93 -1.00 -17.08
CA LYS A 10 -6.57 -0.80 -17.58
C LYS A 10 -5.84 0.32 -16.84
N PRO A 11 -5.70 0.23 -15.51
CA PRO A 11 -5.05 1.28 -14.73
C PRO A 11 -3.60 1.48 -15.20
N GLU A 12 -3.19 2.74 -15.26
CA GLU A 12 -1.82 3.12 -15.66
C GLU A 12 -0.81 3.00 -14.51
N TYR A 13 -1.31 2.95 -13.27
CA TYR A 13 -0.52 2.93 -12.04
C TYR A 13 -0.94 1.75 -11.16
N PHE A 14 0.04 1.00 -10.64
CA PHE A 14 -0.21 -0.17 -9.81
C PHE A 14 0.64 -0.16 -8.55
N LEU A 15 0.02 -0.42 -7.40
CA LEU A 15 0.67 -1.05 -6.26
C LEU A 15 0.14 -2.47 -6.17
N LEU A 16 1.02 -3.46 -6.33
CA LEU A 16 0.65 -4.89 -6.39
C LEU A 16 1.43 -5.66 -5.32
N GLY A 17 0.73 -6.20 -4.34
CA GLY A 17 1.29 -7.14 -3.40
C GLY A 17 1.27 -8.57 -3.94
N VAL A 18 2.30 -9.33 -3.62
CA VAL A 18 2.45 -10.74 -4.01
C VAL A 18 2.72 -11.63 -2.80
N TYR A 19 2.26 -12.87 -2.88
CA TYR A 19 2.36 -13.84 -1.78
C TYR A 19 3.73 -14.53 -1.67
N ASP A 20 4.61 -14.32 -2.65
CA ASP A 20 5.95 -14.89 -2.68
C ASP A 20 6.94 -13.95 -3.37
N GLU A 21 8.16 -13.87 -2.84
CA GLU A 21 9.20 -12.95 -3.28
C GLU A 21 9.62 -13.19 -4.74
N TYR A 22 9.64 -14.46 -5.19
CA TYR A 22 10.01 -14.78 -6.57
C TYR A 22 9.08 -14.18 -7.62
N LEU A 23 7.89 -13.73 -7.25
CA LEU A 23 6.91 -13.08 -8.14
C LEU A 23 7.15 -11.59 -8.33
N VAL A 24 7.92 -10.94 -7.46
CA VAL A 24 8.07 -9.48 -7.44
C VAL A 24 8.57 -8.95 -8.79
N GLU A 25 9.71 -9.40 -9.25
CA GLU A 25 10.29 -8.93 -10.50
C GLU A 25 9.57 -9.47 -11.75
N PRO A 26 9.20 -10.77 -11.85
CA PRO A 26 8.42 -11.26 -12.98
C PRO A 26 7.11 -10.51 -13.21
N LEU A 27 6.35 -10.18 -12.15
CA LEU A 27 5.09 -9.45 -12.32
C LEU A 27 5.31 -7.98 -12.68
N ALA A 28 6.39 -7.35 -12.22
CA ALA A 28 6.75 -6.02 -12.70
C ALA A 28 7.02 -6.02 -14.21
N LYS A 29 7.71 -7.04 -14.74
CA LYS A 29 7.95 -7.23 -16.18
C LYS A 29 6.65 -7.45 -16.96
N VAL A 30 5.73 -8.25 -16.41
CA VAL A 30 4.41 -8.46 -17.03
C VAL A 30 3.62 -7.15 -17.07
N LEU A 31 3.57 -6.39 -15.99
CA LEU A 31 2.91 -5.08 -15.95
C LEU A 31 3.50 -4.12 -17.00
N ALA A 32 4.82 -4.08 -17.14
CA ALA A 32 5.48 -3.31 -18.20
C ALA A 32 5.02 -3.74 -19.60
N SER A 33 4.96 -5.06 -19.86
CA SER A 33 4.50 -5.62 -21.13
C SER A 33 3.02 -5.32 -21.43
N LEU A 34 2.20 -5.12 -20.39
CA LEU A 34 0.80 -4.72 -20.49
C LEU A 34 0.61 -3.20 -20.67
N GLY A 35 1.70 -2.43 -20.74
CA GLY A 35 1.66 -0.99 -20.97
C GLY A 35 1.41 -0.15 -19.69
N VAL A 36 1.58 -0.73 -18.51
CA VAL A 36 1.53 0.00 -17.25
C VAL A 36 2.69 0.99 -17.19
N LYS A 37 2.40 2.25 -16.92
CA LYS A 37 3.41 3.33 -16.90
C LYS A 37 4.30 3.29 -15.66
N ARG A 38 3.69 3.07 -14.49
CA ARG A 38 4.39 2.98 -13.22
C ARG A 38 3.76 1.92 -12.34
N ALA A 39 4.59 1.14 -11.66
CA ALA A 39 4.13 0.15 -10.69
C ALA A 39 5.12 0.00 -9.54
N ALA A 40 4.62 -0.44 -8.41
CA ALA A 40 5.40 -1.02 -7.33
C ALA A 40 4.85 -2.42 -7.07
N VAL A 41 5.66 -3.45 -7.32
CA VAL A 41 5.33 -4.83 -6.97
C VAL A 41 6.07 -5.16 -5.69
N VAL A 42 5.35 -5.61 -4.66
CA VAL A 42 5.88 -5.69 -3.30
C VAL A 42 5.65 -7.05 -2.64
N TYR A 43 6.59 -7.46 -1.81
CA TYR A 43 6.50 -8.61 -0.93
C TYR A 43 7.10 -8.28 0.44
N GLY A 44 6.28 -8.28 1.47
CA GLY A 44 6.73 -8.16 2.85
C GLY A 44 7.37 -9.46 3.31
N GLN A 45 8.66 -9.44 3.66
CA GLN A 45 9.43 -10.64 4.00
C GLN A 45 8.91 -11.37 5.27
N ALA A 46 8.03 -10.73 6.04
CA ALA A 46 7.24 -11.37 7.09
C ALA A 46 6.04 -12.19 6.57
N ARG A 47 6.03 -12.54 5.27
CA ARG A 47 4.93 -13.22 4.55
C ARG A 47 3.66 -12.37 4.51
N LEU A 48 3.81 -11.15 4.02
CA LEU A 48 2.71 -10.24 3.74
C LEU A 48 2.73 -9.89 2.25
N ASP A 49 1.57 -9.91 1.62
CA ASP A 49 1.36 -9.41 0.26
C ASP A 49 1.14 -7.89 0.23
N GLU A 50 1.87 -7.18 1.09
CA GLU A 50 1.82 -5.74 1.30
C GLU A 50 3.19 -5.22 1.73
N ILE A 51 3.37 -3.89 1.74
CA ILE A 51 4.53 -3.28 2.39
C ILE A 51 4.40 -3.48 3.89
N SER A 52 5.39 -4.17 4.45
CA SER A 52 5.37 -4.64 5.83
C SER A 52 5.71 -3.53 6.82
N PRO A 53 4.88 -3.29 7.84
CA PRO A 53 5.23 -2.44 8.98
C PRO A 53 6.02 -3.19 10.07
N VAL A 54 6.29 -4.49 9.87
CA VAL A 54 6.91 -5.35 10.89
C VAL A 54 8.28 -5.88 10.46
N GLY A 55 8.78 -5.45 9.29
CA GLY A 55 10.09 -5.88 8.80
C GLY A 55 10.32 -5.49 7.34
N PRO A 56 11.39 -6.02 6.73
CA PRO A 56 11.77 -5.67 5.37
C PRO A 56 10.70 -6.03 4.33
N THR A 57 10.65 -5.26 3.26
CA THR A 57 9.82 -5.50 2.07
C THR A 57 10.69 -5.45 0.83
N THR A 58 10.63 -6.48 0.01
CA THR A 58 11.19 -6.45 -1.33
C THR A 58 10.23 -5.71 -2.24
N ILE A 59 10.72 -4.69 -2.94
CA ILE A 59 9.95 -3.86 -3.86
C ILE A 59 10.63 -3.81 -5.21
N CYS A 60 9.87 -4.06 -6.29
CA CYS A 60 10.29 -3.78 -7.65
C CYS A 60 9.49 -2.58 -8.18
N GLU A 61 10.18 -1.48 -8.38
CA GLU A 61 9.62 -0.27 -8.97
C GLU A 61 9.75 -0.33 -10.49
N LEU A 62 8.63 -0.18 -11.18
CA LEU A 62 8.54 0.02 -12.62
C LEU A 62 8.26 1.49 -12.91
N ARG A 63 9.06 2.10 -13.77
CA ARG A 63 8.83 3.45 -14.27
C ARG A 63 9.30 3.56 -15.72
N ASP A 64 8.39 3.96 -16.61
CA ASP A 64 8.67 4.24 -18.04
C ASP A 64 9.45 3.11 -18.73
N GLY A 65 9.10 1.85 -18.45
CA GLY A 65 9.73 0.64 -19.01
C GLY A 65 11.00 0.17 -18.28
N TYR A 66 11.53 0.97 -17.34
CA TYR A 66 12.65 0.56 -16.49
C TYR A 66 12.13 0.01 -15.16
N TYR A 67 12.79 -1.02 -14.65
CA TYR A 67 12.45 -1.58 -13.34
C TYR A 67 13.71 -1.77 -12.49
N ARG A 68 13.54 -1.59 -11.18
CA ARG A 68 14.59 -1.74 -10.19
C ARG A 68 14.04 -2.41 -8.94
N THR A 69 14.70 -3.49 -8.53
CA THR A 69 14.36 -4.19 -7.28
C THR A 69 15.28 -3.71 -6.14
N THR A 70 14.67 -3.39 -5.01
CA THR A 70 15.35 -2.96 -3.77
C THR A 70 14.62 -3.56 -2.56
N VAL A 71 15.20 -3.34 -1.37
CA VAL A 71 14.57 -3.69 -0.09
C VAL A 71 14.39 -2.41 0.71
N ILE A 72 13.18 -2.19 1.21
CA ILE A 72 12.83 -1.09 2.10
C ILE A 72 12.42 -1.62 3.47
N ARG A 73 12.55 -0.78 4.49
CA ARG A 73 12.19 -1.09 5.88
C ARG A 73 11.37 0.05 6.49
N PRO A 74 10.55 -0.21 7.50
CA PRO A 74 9.88 0.86 8.26
C PRO A 74 10.83 1.93 8.79
N GLU A 75 12.02 1.52 9.24
CA GLU A 75 13.06 2.39 9.79
C GLU A 75 13.59 3.40 8.76
N ASP A 76 13.58 3.07 7.47
CA ASP A 76 13.99 3.98 6.39
C ASP A 76 13.08 5.23 6.32
N PHE A 77 11.90 5.13 6.93
CA PHE A 77 10.87 6.19 6.98
C PHE A 77 10.64 6.72 8.40
N GLY A 78 11.56 6.43 9.33
CA GLY A 78 11.46 6.87 10.73
C GLY A 78 10.39 6.16 11.55
N MET A 79 9.92 4.99 11.09
CA MET A 79 8.95 4.17 11.80
C MET A 79 9.67 3.03 12.54
N THR A 80 9.19 2.68 13.73
CA THR A 80 9.66 1.49 14.43
C THR A 80 8.91 0.27 13.91
N SER A 81 9.62 -0.81 13.62
CA SER A 81 8.99 -2.09 13.27
C SER A 81 8.11 -2.58 14.42
N GLY A 82 6.88 -2.93 14.08
CA GLY A 82 5.90 -3.46 15.01
C GLY A 82 5.90 -4.99 15.09
N ASN A 83 4.84 -5.55 15.67
CA ASN A 83 4.63 -6.99 15.77
C ASN A 83 3.53 -7.43 14.80
N LYS A 84 3.70 -8.63 14.20
CA LYS A 84 2.74 -9.18 13.23
C LYS A 84 1.37 -9.44 13.88
N GLU A 85 1.35 -9.80 15.14
CA GLU A 85 0.14 -10.05 15.93
C GLU A 85 -0.75 -8.80 16.03
N GLU A 86 -0.16 -7.61 15.99
CA GLU A 86 -0.91 -6.35 15.99
C GLU A 86 -1.70 -6.11 14.70
N LEU A 87 -1.35 -6.78 13.61
CA LEU A 87 -2.05 -6.68 12.32
C LEU A 87 -3.28 -7.59 12.26
N VAL A 88 -3.40 -8.55 13.17
CA VAL A 88 -4.51 -9.49 13.16
C VAL A 88 -5.82 -8.75 13.40
N GLY A 89 -6.76 -8.97 12.50
CA GLY A 89 -8.13 -8.46 12.61
C GLY A 89 -9.04 -9.39 13.41
N GLY A 90 -10.34 -9.24 13.21
CA GLY A 90 -11.38 -10.04 13.84
C GLY A 90 -12.58 -10.23 12.93
N VAL A 91 -13.76 -10.33 13.51
CA VAL A 91 -15.04 -10.33 12.78
C VAL A 91 -15.25 -9.00 12.04
N PRO A 92 -16.14 -8.95 11.03
CA PRO A 92 -16.33 -7.75 10.20
C PRO A 92 -16.54 -6.46 10.98
N GLU A 93 -17.29 -6.49 12.06
CA GLU A 93 -17.58 -5.34 12.90
C GLU A 93 -16.30 -4.79 13.56
N VAL A 94 -15.43 -5.69 14.05
CA VAL A 94 -14.13 -5.33 14.62
C VAL A 94 -13.23 -4.72 13.55
N ASN A 95 -13.19 -5.30 12.36
CA ASN A 95 -12.37 -4.79 11.25
C ASN A 95 -12.87 -3.43 10.76
N ALA A 96 -14.18 -3.22 10.70
CA ALA A 96 -14.78 -1.93 10.38
C ALA A 96 -14.38 -0.85 11.41
N GLN A 97 -14.38 -1.19 12.70
CA GLN A 97 -13.95 -0.27 13.75
C GLN A 97 -12.45 0.05 13.64
N ILE A 98 -11.60 -0.97 13.40
CA ILE A 98 -10.15 -0.77 13.17
C ILE A 98 -9.93 0.22 12.00
N THR A 99 -10.64 0.03 10.88
CA THR A 99 -10.55 0.93 9.73
C THR A 99 -10.94 2.37 10.09
N ARG A 100 -12.04 2.55 10.82
CA ARG A 100 -12.49 3.87 11.28
C ARG A 100 -11.48 4.53 12.22
N ASP A 101 -10.91 3.77 13.16
CA ASP A 101 -9.93 4.28 14.11
C ASP A 101 -8.63 4.71 13.42
N ILE A 102 -8.20 3.99 12.37
CA ILE A 102 -7.05 4.39 11.56
C ILE A 102 -7.37 5.67 10.78
N LEU A 103 -8.47 5.67 10.00
CA LEU A 103 -8.79 6.79 9.10
C LEU A 103 -9.25 8.06 9.82
N SER A 104 -9.69 7.95 11.07
CA SER A 104 -9.98 9.12 11.94
C SER A 104 -8.74 9.66 12.68
N GLY A 105 -7.56 9.03 12.50
CA GLY A 105 -6.34 9.43 13.19
C GLY A 105 -6.24 8.98 14.65
N LYS A 106 -7.23 8.25 15.19
CA LYS A 106 -7.23 7.74 16.57
C LYS A 106 -6.19 6.63 16.77
N ALA A 107 -6.09 5.70 15.82
CA ALA A 107 -5.11 4.62 15.88
C ALA A 107 -3.70 5.13 15.60
N GLN A 108 -2.74 4.61 16.36
CA GLN A 108 -1.31 4.80 16.19
C GLN A 108 -0.61 3.43 16.11
N GLY A 109 0.70 3.41 15.89
CA GLY A 109 1.50 2.19 15.87
C GLY A 109 1.34 1.37 14.60
N THR A 110 1.52 0.06 14.72
CA THR A 110 1.74 -0.87 13.60
C THR A 110 0.64 -0.84 12.53
N ARG A 111 -0.64 -0.81 12.92
CA ARG A 111 -1.78 -0.76 11.97
C ARG A 111 -1.80 0.53 11.17
N ARG A 112 -1.57 1.68 11.83
CA ARG A 112 -1.46 2.97 11.14
C ARG A 112 -0.25 2.97 10.21
N ASN A 113 0.90 2.47 10.65
CA ASN A 113 2.10 2.38 9.84
C ASN A 113 1.88 1.52 8.59
N ALA A 114 1.17 0.39 8.69
CA ALA A 114 0.80 -0.42 7.53
C ALA A 114 0.05 0.40 6.48
N VAL A 115 -0.97 1.15 6.90
CA VAL A 115 -1.75 2.01 5.99
C VAL A 115 -0.89 3.11 5.39
N LEU A 116 -0.06 3.78 6.20
CA LEU A 116 0.80 4.87 5.72
C LEU A 116 1.84 4.40 4.71
N LEU A 117 2.50 3.25 4.95
CA LEU A 117 3.49 2.68 4.04
C LEU A 117 2.87 2.32 2.69
N ASN A 118 1.73 1.63 2.69
CA ASN A 118 1.07 1.20 1.47
C ASN A 118 0.41 2.38 0.73
N ALA A 119 -0.34 3.25 1.41
CA ALA A 119 -0.93 4.44 0.80
C ALA A 119 0.14 5.41 0.29
N GLY A 120 1.22 5.62 1.04
CA GLY A 120 2.33 6.48 0.64
C GLY A 120 3.02 5.98 -0.62
N THR A 121 3.27 4.67 -0.71
CA THR A 121 3.85 4.07 -1.92
C THR A 121 2.87 4.13 -3.11
N ALA A 122 1.57 3.95 -2.88
CA ALA A 122 0.56 4.14 -3.93
C ALA A 122 0.55 5.58 -4.46
N LEU A 123 0.65 6.58 -3.57
CA LEU A 123 0.73 8.00 -3.94
C LEU A 123 2.00 8.32 -4.73
N PHE A 124 3.15 7.78 -4.32
CA PHE A 124 4.40 7.88 -5.08
C PHE A 124 4.28 7.23 -6.45
N THR A 125 3.76 6.02 -6.53
CA THR A 125 3.57 5.28 -7.78
C THR A 125 2.63 6.04 -8.73
N ALA A 126 1.58 6.67 -8.21
CA ALA A 126 0.65 7.50 -8.97
C ALA A 126 1.20 8.90 -9.32
N GLY A 127 2.45 9.21 -8.99
CA GLY A 127 3.08 10.50 -9.27
C GLY A 127 2.54 11.68 -8.44
N ARG A 128 1.92 11.38 -7.29
CA ARG A 128 1.41 12.39 -6.35
C ARG A 128 2.44 12.78 -5.28
N ALA A 129 3.59 12.12 -5.28
CA ALA A 129 4.73 12.38 -4.42
C ALA A 129 6.02 12.08 -5.19
N GLU A 130 7.11 12.75 -4.84
CA GLU A 130 8.42 12.57 -5.51
C GLU A 130 9.16 11.34 -5.00
N THR A 131 8.97 11.02 -3.72
CA THR A 131 9.56 9.85 -3.04
C THR A 131 8.49 9.08 -2.27
N ILE A 132 8.80 7.84 -1.87
CA ILE A 132 7.93 7.06 -0.98
C ILE A 132 7.75 7.80 0.36
N ALA A 133 8.82 8.41 0.90
CA ALA A 133 8.76 9.19 2.13
C ALA A 133 7.78 10.36 2.03
N ASP A 134 7.81 11.13 0.94
CA ASP A 134 6.85 12.22 0.70
C ASP A 134 5.43 11.71 0.58
N GLY A 135 5.25 10.55 -0.07
CA GLY A 135 3.96 9.86 -0.17
C GLY A 135 3.40 9.47 1.20
N ILE A 136 4.26 8.92 2.08
CA ILE A 136 3.90 8.57 3.46
C ILE A 136 3.47 9.82 4.24
N GLN A 137 4.20 10.93 4.12
CA GLN A 137 3.83 12.19 4.76
C GLN A 137 2.50 12.73 4.21
N LEU A 138 2.28 12.61 2.90
CA LEU A 138 0.99 13.01 2.29
C LEU A 138 -0.15 12.14 2.81
N ALA A 139 0.02 10.82 2.88
CA ALA A 139 -0.96 9.90 3.45
C ALA A 139 -1.30 10.25 4.90
N ALA A 140 -0.28 10.54 5.73
CA ALA A 140 -0.47 10.97 7.11
C ALA A 140 -1.32 12.26 7.18
N ARG A 141 -1.00 13.27 6.38
CA ARG A 141 -1.81 14.51 6.31
C ARG A 141 -3.26 14.25 5.90
N MET A 142 -3.53 13.30 5.00
CA MET A 142 -4.91 12.97 4.58
C MET A 142 -5.71 12.34 5.73
N ILE A 143 -5.07 11.49 6.54
CA ILE A 143 -5.68 10.90 7.73
C ILE A 143 -5.91 11.98 8.80
N ASP A 144 -4.86 12.71 9.16
CA ASP A 144 -4.86 13.66 10.27
C ASP A 144 -5.78 14.87 10.02
N SER A 145 -6.02 15.22 8.76
CA SER A 145 -6.99 16.26 8.36
C SER A 145 -8.44 15.77 8.27
N GLY A 146 -8.71 14.47 8.48
CA GLY A 146 -10.04 13.87 8.37
C GLY A 146 -10.50 13.57 6.94
N LYS A 147 -9.74 13.96 5.91
CA LYS A 147 -10.12 13.75 4.50
C LYS A 147 -10.23 12.27 4.11
N ALA A 148 -9.42 11.41 4.72
CA ALA A 148 -9.52 9.97 4.50
C ALA A 148 -10.82 9.41 5.04
N MET A 149 -11.24 9.83 6.23
CA MET A 149 -12.53 9.44 6.82
C MET A 149 -13.71 9.98 6.01
N GLU A 150 -13.66 11.23 5.57
CA GLU A 150 -14.69 11.82 4.70
C GLU A 150 -14.86 11.02 3.40
N THR A 151 -13.76 10.52 2.83
CA THR A 151 -13.80 9.67 1.63
C THR A 151 -14.46 8.32 1.92
N LEU A 152 -14.18 7.70 3.07
CA LEU A 152 -14.85 6.46 3.49
C LEU A 152 -16.36 6.66 3.62
N GLU A 153 -16.81 7.74 4.27
CA GLU A 153 -18.25 8.01 4.44
C GLU A 153 -18.95 8.25 3.08
N LYS A 154 -18.30 8.93 2.14
CA LYS A 154 -18.82 9.07 0.77
C LYS A 154 -18.92 7.72 0.08
N CYS A 155 -17.90 6.86 0.20
CA CYS A 155 -17.92 5.51 -0.38
C CYS A 155 -19.08 4.68 0.19
N ILE A 156 -19.28 4.71 1.51
CA ILE A 156 -20.40 4.02 2.17
C ILE A 156 -21.74 4.54 1.64
N ALA A 157 -21.91 5.86 1.53
CA ALA A 157 -23.16 6.46 1.06
C ALA A 157 -23.49 6.05 -0.38
N VAL A 158 -22.48 5.97 -1.26
CA VAL A 158 -22.69 5.58 -2.67
C VAL A 158 -22.94 4.08 -2.81
N SER A 159 -22.26 3.25 -2.02
CA SER A 159 -22.42 1.78 -2.12
C SER A 159 -23.74 1.27 -1.55
N ASN A 160 -24.49 2.07 -0.81
CA ASN A 160 -25.80 1.73 -0.26
C ASN A 160 -26.98 2.34 -1.04
N GLN A 161 -26.74 2.92 -2.20
CA GLN A 161 -27.75 3.39 -3.14
C GLN A 161 -28.17 2.29 -4.11
#